data_1fd9ce1b8eafd7cf7bd42ed82f186d0f
#
_entry.id   1fd9ce1b8eafd7cf7bd42ed82f186d0f
#
_cell.length_a   1.000
_cell.length_b   1.000
_cell.length_c   1.000
_cell.angle_alpha   90.00
_cell.angle_beta   90.00
_cell.angle_gamma   90.00
#
_symmetry.space_group_name_H-M   'P 1'
#
loop_
_entity.id
_entity.type
_entity.pdbx_description
1 polymer ?
#
loop_
_entity_poly.entity_id
_entity_poly.type
_entity_poly.pdbx_seq_one_letter_code
_entity_poly.pdbx_strand_id
1 'polypeptide(L)'
;MTGLQQGRGIGLIPVSMIEFRNVTLAYRDRPVLRGIDLTVPDRELCALIGASGSGKTTLLKLVNRLHAPDSGEVLVDGRPVAELPLARLPGFIGYVVQEGGLFPHLSAAENIRLALELAGKTEALDRRIDEMLELVGLDPAIHRDAYPAELSGGQRQRVGIARAFAPEPPIVLMDEPFSALDPVTRTSLQDAVVRLKEAFGKTVLFVTHDMDEAIRMADRICVLENGRIVQNAAPEEILKHPATAGVRRFIGKEKLWQNPDLIRAEELTAAECPTIRPDRSVREALRTMKAFETESLFVVSDEERLLGRVTAKDLRARFFMPTSIARSVRPVEAVVERSTTFEAMVERELYRSDAPIAVVDADEKLLGSIDHATFLAMMSRSVLPKGAVQNGEAA
;
A
#
# COMPACT_ATOMS: atom_id res chain seq x y z
N MET A 1 25.95 -56.43 25.52
CA MET A 1 25.98 -56.09 24.08
C MET A 1 24.64 -55.47 23.74
N THR A 2 24.52 -54.17 23.80
CA THR A 2 23.30 -53.45 23.39
C THR A 2 23.77 -52.19 22.72
N GLY A 3 23.64 -52.16 21.40
CA GLY A 3 24.05 -51.05 20.55
C GLY A 3 23.13 -49.86 20.67
N LEU A 4 23.70 -48.76 21.04
CA LEU A 4 23.10 -47.43 20.92
C LEU A 4 23.11 -47.00 19.44
N GLN A 5 21.95 -47.10 18.81
CA GLN A 5 21.72 -46.42 17.52
C GLN A 5 21.64 -44.93 17.79
N GLN A 6 22.69 -44.22 17.40
CA GLN A 6 22.66 -42.76 17.23
C GLN A 6 21.80 -42.45 15.99
N GLY A 7 20.56 -42.02 16.23
CA GLY A 7 19.74 -41.39 15.22
C GLY A 7 20.38 -40.05 14.79
N ARG A 8 20.94 -40.03 13.58
CA ARG A 8 21.30 -38.78 12.89
C ARG A 8 20.00 -38.00 12.70
N GLY A 9 19.79 -36.98 13.53
CA GLY A 9 18.77 -35.97 13.31
C GLY A 9 19.02 -35.32 11.96
N ILE A 10 18.14 -35.54 11.02
CA ILE A 10 18.00 -34.71 9.83
C ILE A 10 17.70 -33.32 10.39
N GLY A 11 18.65 -32.39 10.26
CA GLY A 11 18.45 -31.00 10.63
C GLY A 11 17.32 -30.44 9.78
N LEU A 12 16.11 -30.43 10.33
CA LEU A 12 15.00 -29.67 9.80
C LEU A 12 15.48 -28.22 9.75
N ILE A 13 15.60 -27.67 8.56
CA ILE A 13 15.76 -26.22 8.38
C ILE A 13 14.62 -25.59 9.17
N PRO A 14 14.89 -24.71 10.14
CA PRO A 14 13.82 -24.11 10.92
C PRO A 14 12.87 -23.37 9.99
N VAL A 15 11.65 -23.85 9.92
CA VAL A 15 10.54 -23.11 9.29
C VAL A 15 10.30 -21.88 10.16
N SER A 16 10.15 -20.73 9.61
CA SER A 16 9.98 -19.46 10.35
C SER A 16 8.64 -18.79 10.08
N MET A 17 7.58 -19.58 10.12
CA MET A 17 6.21 -19.13 9.94
C MET A 17 5.69 -18.41 11.18
N ILE A 18 5.04 -17.25 10.98
CA ILE A 18 4.34 -16.54 12.06
C ILE A 18 2.83 -16.73 11.87
N GLU A 19 2.14 -17.12 12.94
CA GLU A 19 0.68 -17.24 12.91
C GLU A 19 0.05 -16.44 14.06
N PHE A 20 -1.03 -15.75 13.74
CA PHE A 20 -1.94 -15.12 14.69
C PHE A 20 -3.26 -15.86 14.60
N ARG A 21 -3.78 -16.38 15.70
CA ARG A 21 -5.05 -17.12 15.77
C ARG A 21 -6.03 -16.41 16.67
N ASN A 22 -7.05 -15.81 16.08
CA ASN A 22 -8.13 -15.08 16.74
C ASN A 22 -7.63 -14.09 17.80
N VAL A 23 -6.57 -13.34 17.49
CA VAL A 23 -5.89 -12.45 18.44
C VAL A 23 -6.71 -11.19 18.69
N THR A 24 -6.98 -10.89 19.96
CA THR A 24 -7.58 -9.64 20.41
C THR A 24 -6.66 -8.90 21.37
N LEU A 25 -6.75 -7.57 21.35
CA LEU A 25 -6.04 -6.73 22.33
C LEU A 25 -6.75 -5.38 22.45
N ALA A 26 -6.89 -4.90 23.70
CA ALA A 26 -7.42 -3.59 24.01
C ALA A 26 -6.46 -2.81 24.92
N TYR A 27 -6.42 -1.50 24.78
CA TYR A 27 -5.75 -0.60 25.72
C TYR A 27 -6.79 0.21 26.48
N ARG A 28 -6.89 0.03 27.79
CA ARG A 28 -7.83 0.78 28.66
C ARG A 28 -9.23 0.79 28.04
N ASP A 29 -9.82 -0.37 27.81
CA ASP A 29 -11.16 -0.60 27.23
C ASP A 29 -11.34 -0.14 25.76
N ARG A 30 -10.30 0.31 25.09
CA ARG A 30 -10.34 0.61 23.66
C ARG A 30 -9.78 -0.57 22.86
N PRO A 31 -10.63 -1.32 22.13
CA PRO A 31 -10.18 -2.44 21.32
C PRO A 31 -9.31 -1.95 20.18
N VAL A 32 -8.07 -2.48 20.10
CA VAL A 32 -7.08 -2.18 19.05
C VAL A 32 -7.00 -3.31 18.04
N LEU A 33 -7.00 -4.56 18.51
CA LEU A 33 -7.06 -5.75 17.65
C LEU A 33 -8.35 -6.52 17.94
N ARG A 34 -9.02 -6.98 16.88
CA ARG A 34 -10.40 -7.49 16.94
C ARG A 34 -10.55 -8.83 16.22
N GLY A 35 -9.93 -9.89 16.77
CA GLY A 35 -9.94 -11.22 16.17
C GLY A 35 -9.08 -11.24 14.91
N ILE A 36 -7.76 -11.16 15.09
CA ILE A 36 -6.80 -11.21 13.99
C ILE A 36 -6.45 -12.67 13.73
N ASP A 37 -6.69 -13.09 12.48
CA ASP A 37 -6.19 -14.32 11.90
C ASP A 37 -5.24 -13.96 10.77
N LEU A 38 -3.95 -14.28 10.91
CA LEU A 38 -2.91 -13.99 9.92
C LEU A 38 -1.86 -15.08 9.94
N THR A 39 -1.49 -15.54 8.76
CA THR A 39 -0.31 -16.37 8.56
C THR A 39 0.69 -15.62 7.68
N VAL A 40 1.92 -15.49 8.17
CA VAL A 40 3.09 -15.04 7.41
C VAL A 40 3.92 -16.29 7.10
N PRO A 41 3.94 -16.76 5.85
CA PRO A 41 4.67 -17.96 5.47
C PRO A 41 6.18 -17.81 5.68
N ASP A 42 6.86 -18.98 5.79
CA ASP A 42 8.31 -19.02 5.86
C ASP A 42 8.97 -18.33 4.67
N ARG A 43 10.01 -17.55 4.95
CA ARG A 43 10.82 -16.82 3.95
C ARG A 43 10.06 -15.77 3.13
N GLU A 44 8.84 -15.44 3.49
CA GLU A 44 8.13 -14.32 2.88
C GLU A 44 8.43 -12.99 3.58
N LEU A 45 8.41 -11.93 2.81
CA LEU A 45 8.41 -10.56 3.28
C LEU A 45 6.97 -10.06 3.24
N CYS A 46 6.35 -9.93 4.41
CA CYS A 46 4.98 -9.47 4.57
C CYS A 46 4.95 -8.02 5.04
N ALA A 47 4.26 -7.16 4.29
CA ALA A 47 4.00 -5.78 4.67
C ALA A 47 2.68 -5.67 5.44
N LEU A 48 2.70 -5.10 6.63
CA LEU A 48 1.50 -4.65 7.36
C LEU A 48 1.22 -3.19 7.04
N ILE A 49 0.13 -2.92 6.35
CA ILE A 49 -0.26 -1.56 5.97
C ILE A 49 -1.61 -1.17 6.57
N GLY A 50 -1.90 0.11 6.64
CA GLY A 50 -3.16 0.64 7.16
C GLY A 50 -2.99 2.03 7.76
N ALA A 51 -4.11 2.68 8.10
CA ALA A 51 -4.11 4.00 8.70
C ALA A 51 -3.37 4.03 10.05
N SER A 52 -2.94 5.23 10.49
CA SER A 52 -2.38 5.40 11.83
C SER A 52 -3.39 4.93 12.89
N GLY A 53 -2.90 4.21 13.91
CA GLY A 53 -3.75 3.65 14.96
C GLY A 53 -4.54 2.39 14.58
N SER A 54 -4.36 1.80 13.40
CA SER A 54 -5.06 0.56 13.01
C SER A 54 -4.59 -0.70 13.75
N GLY A 55 -3.46 -0.66 14.49
CA GLY A 55 -2.95 -1.78 15.27
C GLY A 55 -1.68 -2.44 14.73
N LYS A 56 -1.07 -1.93 13.66
CA LYS A 56 0.12 -2.51 12.99
C LYS A 56 1.30 -2.74 13.93
N THR A 57 1.79 -1.69 14.58
CA THR A 57 2.88 -1.76 15.57
C THR A 57 2.51 -2.67 16.74
N THR A 58 1.24 -2.72 17.12
CA THR A 58 0.76 -3.61 18.18
C THR A 58 0.91 -5.08 17.78
N LEU A 59 0.59 -5.44 16.52
CA LEU A 59 0.81 -6.80 16.00
C LEU A 59 2.30 -7.18 16.05
N LEU A 60 3.21 -6.30 15.62
CA LEU A 60 4.65 -6.55 15.75
C LEU A 60 5.07 -6.80 17.20
N LYS A 61 4.56 -5.97 18.13
CA LYS A 61 4.89 -6.07 19.57
C LYS A 61 4.37 -7.34 20.23
N LEU A 62 3.37 -7.99 19.67
CA LEU A 62 2.92 -9.31 20.13
C LEU A 62 3.91 -10.42 19.75
N VAL A 63 4.49 -10.37 18.54
CA VAL A 63 5.46 -11.37 18.08
C VAL A 63 6.74 -11.34 18.92
N ASN A 64 7.26 -10.15 19.24
CA ASN A 64 8.47 -10.01 20.06
C ASN A 64 8.19 -9.99 21.57
N ARG A 65 6.95 -10.30 22.00
CA ARG A 65 6.52 -10.38 23.40
C ARG A 65 6.65 -9.07 24.19
N LEU A 66 6.67 -7.93 23.54
CA LEU A 66 6.56 -6.63 24.21
C LEU A 66 5.13 -6.37 24.72
N HIS A 67 4.15 -7.06 24.13
CA HIS A 67 2.77 -7.13 24.58
C HIS A 67 2.29 -8.58 24.59
N ALA A 68 1.27 -8.87 25.41
CA ALA A 68 0.53 -10.12 25.40
C ALA A 68 -0.88 -9.85 24.84
N PRO A 69 -1.48 -10.78 24.08
CA PRO A 69 -2.86 -10.65 23.64
C PRO A 69 -3.83 -10.83 24.82
N ASP A 70 -5.01 -10.20 24.77
CA ASP A 70 -6.09 -10.45 25.74
C ASP A 70 -6.76 -11.80 25.48
N SER A 71 -6.87 -12.21 24.22
CA SER A 71 -7.31 -13.55 23.81
C SER A 71 -6.67 -13.95 22.48
N GLY A 72 -6.78 -15.25 22.16
CA GLY A 72 -6.08 -15.85 21.02
C GLY A 72 -4.62 -16.11 21.31
N GLU A 73 -3.85 -16.49 20.31
CA GLU A 73 -2.45 -16.84 20.45
C GLU A 73 -1.61 -16.39 19.25
N VAL A 74 -0.34 -16.12 19.52
CA VAL A 74 0.66 -15.87 18.48
C VAL A 74 1.65 -17.02 18.50
N LEU A 75 1.87 -17.65 17.34
CA LEU A 75 2.77 -18.78 17.22
C LEU A 75 3.92 -18.46 16.27
N VAL A 76 5.05 -19.07 16.54
CA VAL A 76 6.19 -19.19 15.63
C VAL A 76 6.51 -20.67 15.47
N ASP A 77 6.46 -21.14 14.22
CA ASP A 77 6.63 -22.59 13.91
C ASP A 77 5.66 -23.49 14.68
N GLY A 78 4.41 -23.04 14.82
CA GLY A 78 3.38 -23.76 15.56
C GLY A 78 3.55 -23.76 17.08
N ARG A 79 4.54 -23.03 17.64
CA ARG A 79 4.79 -22.91 19.08
C ARG A 79 4.38 -21.53 19.57
N PRO A 80 3.60 -21.43 20.66
CA PRO A 80 3.24 -20.15 21.22
C PRO A 80 4.49 -19.30 21.56
N VAL A 81 4.55 -18.07 21.08
CA VAL A 81 5.67 -17.16 21.41
C VAL A 81 5.79 -16.94 22.92
N ALA A 82 4.69 -17.07 23.66
CA ALA A 82 4.65 -16.96 25.10
C ALA A 82 5.53 -18.01 25.82
N GLU A 83 5.73 -19.18 25.20
CA GLU A 83 6.53 -20.27 25.74
C GLU A 83 8.02 -20.16 25.41
N LEU A 84 8.40 -19.31 24.45
CA LEU A 84 9.80 -19.11 24.11
C LEU A 84 10.55 -18.42 25.26
N PRO A 85 11.70 -18.93 25.73
CA PRO A 85 12.49 -18.27 26.76
C PRO A 85 12.92 -16.86 26.31
N LEU A 86 12.67 -15.85 27.12
CA LEU A 86 13.03 -14.45 26.79
C LEU A 86 14.51 -14.28 26.43
N ALA A 87 15.39 -15.00 27.14
CA ALA A 87 16.83 -14.98 26.88
C ALA A 87 17.22 -15.52 25.48
N ARG A 88 16.35 -16.28 24.83
CA ARG A 88 16.61 -16.82 23.48
C ARG A 88 15.99 -15.96 22.36
N LEU A 89 15.10 -15.04 22.67
CA LEU A 89 14.44 -14.20 21.67
C LEU A 89 15.42 -13.46 20.75
N PRO A 90 16.55 -12.88 21.23
CA PRO A 90 17.50 -12.19 20.35
C PRO A 90 18.11 -13.06 19.25
N GLY A 91 18.18 -14.38 19.47
CA GLY A 91 18.63 -15.33 18.44
C GLY A 91 17.52 -15.81 17.49
N PHE A 92 16.26 -15.58 17.85
CA PHE A 92 15.09 -15.99 17.05
C PHE A 92 14.43 -14.82 16.30
N ILE A 93 14.44 -13.62 16.88
CA ILE A 93 13.71 -12.46 16.38
C ILE A 93 14.65 -11.25 16.35
N GLY A 94 14.99 -10.78 15.15
CA GLY A 94 15.59 -9.48 14.96
C GLY A 94 14.51 -8.40 14.98
N TYR A 95 14.78 -7.26 15.61
CA TYR A 95 13.80 -6.19 15.68
C TYR A 95 14.42 -4.83 15.33
N VAL A 96 13.86 -4.22 14.29
CA VAL A 96 14.18 -2.85 13.86
C VAL A 96 13.07 -1.94 14.37
N VAL A 97 13.39 -1.06 15.30
CA VAL A 97 12.46 -0.06 15.83
C VAL A 97 12.48 1.20 14.97
N GLN A 98 11.41 1.95 15.02
CA GLN A 98 11.34 3.28 14.42
C GLN A 98 12.53 4.15 14.88
N GLU A 99 13.13 4.93 13.98
CA GLU A 99 14.32 5.77 14.24
C GLU A 99 15.62 5.03 14.64
N GLY A 100 15.75 3.74 14.26
CA GLY A 100 16.96 2.95 14.43
C GLY A 100 17.21 2.40 15.83
N GLY A 101 16.76 3.07 16.90
CA GLY A 101 16.81 2.60 18.29
C GLY A 101 18.21 2.13 18.76
N LEU A 102 19.27 2.81 18.33
CA LEU A 102 20.63 2.49 18.75
C LEU A 102 20.89 2.94 20.19
N PHE A 103 21.74 2.20 20.88
CA PHE A 103 22.26 2.61 22.18
C PHE A 103 23.23 3.79 21.98
N PRO A 104 22.94 4.98 22.53
CA PRO A 104 23.69 6.20 22.20
C PRO A 104 25.12 6.21 22.73
N HIS A 105 25.42 5.38 23.71
CA HIS A 105 26.75 5.24 24.33
C HIS A 105 27.60 4.12 23.74
N LEU A 106 27.09 3.42 22.72
CA LEU A 106 27.80 2.37 22.00
C LEU A 106 28.06 2.83 20.58
N SER A 107 29.22 2.49 20.02
CA SER A 107 29.53 2.69 18.60
C SER A 107 28.64 1.83 17.70
N ALA A 108 28.70 2.03 16.38
CA ALA A 108 27.98 1.21 15.43
C ALA A 108 28.34 -0.28 15.55
N ALA A 109 29.64 -0.58 15.65
CA ALA A 109 30.14 -1.95 15.84
C ALA A 109 29.67 -2.55 17.17
N GLU A 110 29.72 -1.78 18.26
CA GLU A 110 29.28 -2.25 19.58
C GLU A 110 27.78 -2.49 19.63
N ASN A 111 26.97 -1.66 18.96
CA ASN A 111 25.54 -1.89 18.81
C ASN A 111 25.23 -3.23 18.09
N ILE A 112 25.98 -3.56 17.03
CA ILE A 112 25.82 -4.84 16.30
C ILE A 112 26.39 -6.00 17.14
N ARG A 113 27.54 -5.83 17.78
CA ARG A 113 28.18 -6.82 18.65
C ARG A 113 27.25 -7.28 19.77
N LEU A 114 26.59 -6.33 20.44
CA LEU A 114 25.66 -6.63 21.53
C LEU A 114 24.54 -7.59 21.07
N ALA A 115 24.00 -7.41 19.87
CA ALA A 115 22.98 -8.31 19.34
C ALA A 115 23.52 -9.72 19.07
N LEU A 116 24.74 -9.82 18.56
CA LEU A 116 25.42 -11.10 18.36
C LEU A 116 25.66 -11.84 19.67
N GLU A 117 26.17 -11.15 20.68
CA GLU A 117 26.44 -11.72 22.01
C GLU A 117 25.15 -12.18 22.71
N LEU A 118 24.09 -11.37 22.66
CA LEU A 118 22.77 -11.74 23.20
C LEU A 118 22.17 -12.96 22.49
N ALA A 119 22.49 -13.16 21.22
CA ALA A 119 22.09 -14.35 20.45
C ALA A 119 23.02 -15.57 20.69
N GLY A 120 24.03 -15.43 21.57
CA GLY A 120 25.00 -16.48 21.88
C GLY A 120 26.04 -16.73 20.78
N LYS A 121 26.23 -15.77 19.86
CA LYS A 121 27.29 -15.81 18.85
C LYS A 121 28.57 -15.25 19.47
N THR A 122 29.66 -16.00 19.44
CA THR A 122 30.93 -15.60 20.08
C THR A 122 32.14 -15.67 19.14
N GLU A 123 31.96 -16.25 17.95
CA GLU A 123 33.03 -16.46 16.98
C GLU A 123 32.96 -15.45 15.83
N ALA A 124 34.11 -15.02 15.35
CA ALA A 124 34.28 -14.14 14.19
C ALA A 124 33.43 -12.85 14.24
N LEU A 125 33.20 -12.30 15.42
CA LEU A 125 32.31 -11.14 15.63
C LEU A 125 32.72 -9.93 14.77
N ASP A 126 34.00 -9.58 14.77
CA ASP A 126 34.50 -8.42 14.04
C ASP A 126 34.27 -8.55 12.53
N ARG A 127 34.59 -9.71 11.99
CA ARG A 127 34.32 -10.01 10.57
C ARG A 127 32.83 -9.90 10.25
N ARG A 128 31.96 -10.45 11.12
CA ARG A 128 30.53 -10.41 10.93
C ARG A 128 29.99 -8.98 10.99
N ILE A 129 30.49 -8.16 11.89
CA ILE A 129 30.14 -6.76 12.03
C ILE A 129 30.46 -6.01 10.73
N ASP A 130 31.68 -6.18 10.21
CA ASP A 130 32.13 -5.53 8.99
C ASP A 130 31.29 -5.96 7.78
N GLU A 131 31.05 -7.28 7.61
CA GLU A 131 30.13 -7.82 6.58
C GLU A 131 28.74 -7.17 6.65
N MET A 132 28.19 -7.02 7.84
CA MET A 132 26.85 -6.44 8.02
C MET A 132 26.83 -4.95 7.70
N LEU A 133 27.87 -4.19 8.06
CA LEU A 133 27.98 -2.78 7.69
C LEU A 133 28.07 -2.61 6.17
N GLU A 134 28.89 -3.41 5.49
CA GLU A 134 29.00 -3.41 4.03
C GLU A 134 27.67 -3.74 3.35
N LEU A 135 26.95 -4.78 3.82
CA LEU A 135 25.66 -5.20 3.26
C LEU A 135 24.58 -4.11 3.33
N VAL A 136 24.62 -3.26 4.37
CA VAL A 136 23.72 -2.10 4.46
C VAL A 136 24.28 -0.83 3.81
N GLY A 137 25.45 -0.92 3.13
CA GLY A 137 26.07 0.18 2.40
C GLY A 137 26.77 1.21 3.29
N LEU A 138 27.36 0.76 4.39
CA LEU A 138 28.23 1.56 5.27
C LEU A 138 29.66 1.01 5.19
N ASP A 139 30.62 1.88 4.88
CA ASP A 139 32.04 1.52 4.89
C ASP A 139 32.51 1.28 6.34
N PRO A 140 32.97 0.06 6.69
CA PRO A 140 33.44 -0.24 8.04
C PRO A 140 34.60 0.65 8.48
N ALA A 141 35.51 1.00 7.56
CA ALA A 141 36.70 1.83 7.87
C ALA A 141 36.30 3.24 8.37
N ILE A 142 35.10 3.71 8.01
CA ILE A 142 34.59 5.04 8.37
C ILE A 142 33.57 4.98 9.49
N HIS A 143 32.68 3.98 9.47
CA HIS A 143 31.46 4.00 10.29
C HIS A 143 31.50 3.05 11.49
N ARG A 144 32.44 2.10 11.53
CA ARG A 144 32.51 1.07 12.56
C ARG A 144 32.55 1.65 13.97
N ASP A 145 33.41 2.63 14.20
CA ASP A 145 33.66 3.23 15.50
C ASP A 145 32.82 4.50 15.75
N ALA A 146 32.01 4.90 14.78
CA ALA A 146 31.14 6.08 14.89
C ALA A 146 30.01 5.85 15.91
N TYR A 147 29.78 6.83 16.75
CA TYR A 147 28.66 6.85 17.70
C TYR A 147 27.36 7.33 17.01
N PRO A 148 26.19 6.96 17.52
CA PRO A 148 24.91 7.38 16.96
C PRO A 148 24.77 8.90 16.76
N ALA A 149 25.39 9.71 17.59
CA ALA A 149 25.39 11.17 17.49
C ALA A 149 26.17 11.69 16.26
N GLU A 150 27.13 10.91 15.76
CA GLU A 150 27.99 11.25 14.61
C GLU A 150 27.39 10.75 13.29
N LEU A 151 26.36 9.91 13.35
CA LEU A 151 25.70 9.32 12.21
C LEU A 151 24.49 10.14 11.77
N SER A 152 24.26 10.25 10.47
CA SER A 152 22.99 10.76 9.93
C SER A 152 21.81 9.86 10.31
N GLY A 153 20.56 10.35 10.20
CA GLY A 153 19.37 9.54 10.46
C GLY A 153 19.34 8.25 9.64
N GLY A 154 19.67 8.35 8.35
CA GLY A 154 19.75 7.20 7.45
C GLY A 154 20.86 6.22 7.83
N GLN A 155 22.03 6.71 8.25
CA GLN A 155 23.14 5.84 8.70
C GLN A 155 22.75 5.13 10.02
N ARG A 156 22.13 5.80 10.98
CA ARG A 156 21.59 5.15 12.19
C ARG A 156 20.61 4.04 11.84
N GLN A 157 19.72 4.28 10.88
CA GLN A 157 18.75 3.26 10.45
C GLN A 157 19.43 2.06 9.81
N ARG A 158 20.46 2.27 8.97
CA ARG A 158 21.28 1.21 8.38
C ARG A 158 21.97 0.36 9.45
N VAL A 159 22.57 0.98 10.47
CA VAL A 159 23.15 0.25 11.62
C VAL A 159 22.08 -0.53 12.39
N GLY A 160 20.89 0.03 12.60
CA GLY A 160 19.77 -0.65 13.23
C GLY A 160 19.32 -1.91 12.48
N ILE A 161 19.28 -1.86 11.14
CA ILE A 161 18.99 -3.02 10.28
C ILE A 161 20.13 -4.03 10.35
N ALA A 162 21.41 -3.59 10.22
CA ALA A 162 22.56 -4.46 10.37
C ALA A 162 22.54 -5.21 11.69
N ARG A 163 22.24 -4.51 12.80
CA ARG A 163 22.09 -5.10 14.15
C ARG A 163 21.01 -6.19 14.19
N ALA A 164 19.86 -5.94 13.56
CA ALA A 164 18.75 -6.90 13.58
C ALA A 164 19.03 -8.15 12.75
N PHE A 165 19.78 -8.04 11.66
CA PHE A 165 20.13 -9.17 10.79
C PHE A 165 21.43 -9.89 11.19
N ALA A 166 22.33 -9.25 11.95
CA ALA A 166 23.64 -9.78 12.29
C ALA A 166 23.61 -11.18 12.94
N PRO A 167 22.71 -11.47 13.90
CA PRO A 167 22.59 -12.80 14.51
C PRO A 167 22.03 -13.87 13.57
N GLU A 168 21.57 -13.51 12.38
CA GLU A 168 20.86 -14.37 11.44
C GLU A 168 19.59 -14.99 12.03
N PRO A 169 18.74 -14.20 12.70
CA PRO A 169 17.51 -14.72 13.27
C PRO A 169 16.60 -15.26 12.15
N PRO A 170 15.80 -16.29 12.38
CA PRO A 170 14.83 -16.78 11.40
C PRO A 170 13.76 -15.74 11.04
N ILE A 171 13.41 -14.88 11.98
CA ILE A 171 12.36 -13.84 11.83
C ILE A 171 12.97 -12.47 12.05
N VAL A 172 12.61 -11.50 11.19
CA VAL A 172 12.93 -10.09 11.36
C VAL A 172 11.65 -9.25 11.35
N LEU A 173 11.47 -8.46 12.39
CA LEU A 173 10.37 -7.52 12.54
C LEU A 173 10.88 -6.10 12.32
N MET A 174 10.13 -5.27 11.58
CA MET A 174 10.54 -3.90 11.32
C MET A 174 9.34 -2.95 11.48
N ASP A 175 9.50 -1.93 12.31
CA ASP A 175 8.46 -0.93 12.57
C ASP A 175 8.84 0.39 11.89
N GLU A 176 8.16 0.70 10.77
CA GLU A 176 8.39 1.88 9.92
C GLU A 176 9.88 2.15 9.61
N PRO A 177 10.62 1.17 9.07
CA PRO A 177 12.09 1.23 8.97
C PRO A 177 12.60 2.30 7.99
N PHE A 178 11.73 2.91 7.17
CA PHE A 178 12.13 3.83 6.10
C PHE A 178 11.52 5.23 6.23
N SER A 179 10.71 5.49 7.26
CA SER A 179 9.89 6.71 7.39
C SER A 179 10.67 8.02 7.45
N ALA A 180 11.89 8.00 8.02
CA ALA A 180 12.71 9.19 8.22
C ALA A 180 13.82 9.39 7.17
N LEU A 181 13.73 8.70 6.01
CA LEU A 181 14.78 8.70 4.99
C LEU A 181 14.43 9.56 3.79
N ASP A 182 15.43 10.19 3.20
CA ASP A 182 15.32 10.78 1.88
C ASP A 182 15.06 9.71 0.79
N PRO A 183 14.49 10.06 -0.36
CA PRO A 183 14.07 9.08 -1.37
C PRO A 183 15.20 8.19 -1.90
N VAL A 184 16.43 8.71 -2.07
CA VAL A 184 17.55 7.96 -2.61
C VAL A 184 18.07 6.94 -1.58
N THR A 185 18.27 7.39 -0.35
CA THR A 185 18.68 6.54 0.77
C THR A 185 17.63 5.46 1.06
N ARG A 186 16.35 5.82 1.02
CA ARG A 186 15.22 4.90 1.20
C ARG A 186 15.27 3.76 0.21
N THR A 187 15.33 4.06 -1.08
CA THR A 187 15.40 3.07 -2.16
C THR A 187 16.57 2.11 -1.98
N SER A 188 17.79 2.66 -1.73
CA SER A 188 18.98 1.86 -1.51
C SER A 188 18.88 0.92 -0.31
N LEU A 189 18.22 1.38 0.78
CA LEU A 189 18.05 0.57 1.99
C LEU A 189 16.99 -0.51 1.82
N GLN A 190 15.90 -0.22 1.09
CA GLN A 190 14.89 -1.21 0.71
C GLN A 190 15.53 -2.36 -0.07
N ASP A 191 16.37 -2.04 -1.08
CA ASP A 191 17.08 -3.05 -1.85
C ASP A 191 18.05 -3.87 -0.98
N ALA A 192 18.70 -3.23 0.00
CA ALA A 192 19.56 -3.94 0.94
C ALA A 192 18.77 -4.92 1.82
N VAL A 193 17.59 -4.54 2.32
CA VAL A 193 16.71 -5.42 3.11
C VAL A 193 16.23 -6.62 2.29
N VAL A 194 15.81 -6.40 1.04
CA VAL A 194 15.40 -7.50 0.14
C VAL A 194 16.55 -8.47 -0.09
N ARG A 195 17.75 -7.95 -0.41
CA ARG A 195 18.97 -8.80 -0.56
C ARG A 195 19.31 -9.58 0.71
N LEU A 196 19.23 -8.95 1.89
CA LEU A 196 19.48 -9.62 3.18
C LEU A 196 18.47 -10.73 3.43
N LYS A 197 17.18 -10.47 3.17
CA LYS A 197 16.10 -11.47 3.30
C LYS A 197 16.36 -12.67 2.40
N GLU A 198 16.71 -12.45 1.14
CA GLU A 198 16.99 -13.51 0.17
C GLU A 198 18.27 -14.30 0.51
N ALA A 199 19.37 -13.58 0.79
CA ALA A 199 20.66 -14.18 1.10
C ALA A 199 20.62 -15.09 2.32
N PHE A 200 19.83 -14.71 3.34
CA PHE A 200 19.74 -15.45 4.59
C PHE A 200 18.45 -16.28 4.73
N GLY A 201 17.54 -16.25 3.73
CA GLY A 201 16.28 -17.00 3.75
C GLY A 201 15.43 -16.66 4.97
N LYS A 202 15.19 -15.35 5.24
CA LYS A 202 14.48 -14.89 6.44
C LYS A 202 13.02 -14.59 6.17
N THR A 203 12.17 -14.84 7.19
CA THR A 203 10.81 -14.32 7.23
C THR A 203 10.83 -12.92 7.78
N VAL A 204 10.25 -11.97 7.04
CA VAL A 204 10.24 -10.56 7.42
C VAL A 204 8.80 -10.07 7.55
N LEU A 205 8.47 -9.47 8.68
CA LEU A 205 7.20 -8.77 8.89
C LEU A 205 7.51 -7.30 9.16
N PHE A 206 7.10 -6.42 8.24
CA PHE A 206 7.37 -5.01 8.40
C PHE A 206 6.11 -4.15 8.34
N VAL A 207 6.09 -3.09 9.12
CA VAL A 207 5.03 -2.08 9.15
C VAL A 207 5.45 -0.91 8.30
N THR A 208 4.53 -0.46 7.46
CA THR A 208 4.65 0.82 6.77
C THR A 208 3.28 1.47 6.58
N HIS A 209 3.27 2.76 6.37
CA HIS A 209 2.11 3.52 5.91
C HIS A 209 2.22 3.88 4.43
N ASP A 210 3.30 3.48 3.77
CA ASP A 210 3.59 3.76 2.37
C ASP A 210 3.30 2.52 1.50
N MET A 211 2.33 2.65 0.58
CA MET A 211 1.96 1.57 -0.34
C MET A 211 3.08 1.28 -1.35
N ASP A 212 3.93 2.28 -1.69
CA ASP A 212 5.05 2.08 -2.63
C ASP A 212 6.09 1.14 -2.05
N GLU A 213 6.38 1.31 -0.75
CA GLU A 213 7.28 0.42 -0.04
C GLU A 213 6.74 -1.01 -0.03
N ALA A 214 5.43 -1.16 0.28
CA ALA A 214 4.79 -2.46 0.32
C ALA A 214 4.80 -3.14 -1.07
N ILE A 215 4.41 -2.44 -2.13
CA ILE A 215 4.38 -2.99 -3.50
C ILE A 215 5.79 -3.35 -3.99
N ARG A 216 6.79 -2.53 -3.66
CA ARG A 216 8.16 -2.74 -4.11
C ARG A 216 8.85 -3.94 -3.47
N MET A 217 8.60 -4.16 -2.19
CA MET A 217 9.39 -5.08 -1.37
C MET A 217 8.68 -6.37 -1.01
N ALA A 218 7.36 -6.31 -0.80
CA ALA A 218 6.65 -7.40 -0.17
C ALA A 218 6.26 -8.52 -1.15
N ASP A 219 6.41 -9.76 -0.69
CA ASP A 219 5.81 -10.92 -1.35
C ASP A 219 4.30 -10.95 -1.07
N ARG A 220 3.88 -10.37 0.08
CA ARG A 220 2.49 -10.31 0.54
C ARG A 220 2.21 -9.00 1.27
N ILE A 221 1.04 -8.42 1.02
CA ILE A 221 0.55 -7.22 1.70
C ILE A 221 -0.67 -7.60 2.54
N CYS A 222 -0.61 -7.29 3.83
CA CYS A 222 -1.71 -7.43 4.77
C CYS A 222 -2.25 -6.05 5.15
N VAL A 223 -3.50 -5.78 4.80
CA VAL A 223 -4.16 -4.49 5.06
C VAL A 223 -4.98 -4.58 6.34
N LEU A 224 -4.67 -3.68 7.26
CA LEU A 224 -5.32 -3.58 8.57
C LEU A 224 -6.19 -2.33 8.66
N GLU A 225 -7.51 -2.50 8.84
CA GLU A 225 -8.48 -1.42 9.05
C GLU A 225 -9.24 -1.65 10.36
N ASN A 226 -9.28 -0.64 11.22
CA ASN A 226 -10.06 -0.67 12.48
C ASN A 226 -9.80 -1.92 13.34
N GLY A 227 -8.55 -2.38 13.38
CA GLY A 227 -8.16 -3.56 14.16
C GLY A 227 -8.55 -4.90 13.56
N ARG A 228 -8.91 -4.94 12.26
CA ARG A 228 -9.23 -6.17 11.50
C ARG A 228 -8.41 -6.26 10.23
N ILE A 229 -8.05 -7.46 9.82
CA ILE A 229 -7.47 -7.69 8.50
C ILE A 229 -8.61 -7.68 7.49
N VAL A 230 -8.54 -6.76 6.53
CA VAL A 230 -9.54 -6.62 5.46
C VAL A 230 -9.07 -7.25 4.16
N GLN A 231 -7.75 -7.37 3.96
CA GLN A 231 -7.18 -8.06 2.81
C GLN A 231 -5.76 -8.55 3.13
N ASN A 232 -5.40 -9.73 2.63
CA ASN A 232 -4.07 -10.31 2.73
C ASN A 232 -3.77 -11.08 1.44
N ALA A 233 -2.98 -10.49 0.55
CA ALA A 233 -2.72 -11.02 -0.79
C ALA A 233 -1.38 -10.54 -1.36
N ALA A 234 -0.97 -11.07 -2.52
CA ALA A 234 0.16 -10.54 -3.28
C ALA A 234 -0.11 -9.10 -3.74
N PRO A 235 0.94 -8.28 -3.96
CA PRO A 235 0.79 -6.88 -4.39
C PRO A 235 -0.10 -6.71 -5.63
N GLU A 236 0.06 -7.55 -6.64
CA GLU A 236 -0.72 -7.49 -7.87
C GLU A 236 -2.22 -7.73 -7.62
N GLU A 237 -2.55 -8.66 -6.71
CA GLU A 237 -3.93 -8.95 -6.36
C GLU A 237 -4.59 -7.80 -5.59
N ILE A 238 -3.82 -7.16 -4.69
CA ILE A 238 -4.28 -5.95 -3.96
C ILE A 238 -4.57 -4.81 -4.93
N LEU A 239 -3.71 -4.63 -5.94
CA LEU A 239 -3.89 -3.60 -6.96
C LEU A 239 -5.11 -3.89 -7.85
N LYS A 240 -5.26 -5.14 -8.31
CA LYS A 240 -6.34 -5.54 -9.22
C LYS A 240 -7.70 -5.64 -8.56
N HIS A 241 -7.73 -6.17 -7.34
CA HIS A 241 -8.97 -6.49 -6.62
C HIS A 241 -8.96 -5.95 -5.19
N PRO A 242 -8.94 -4.61 -5.00
CA PRO A 242 -9.00 -4.03 -3.66
C PRO A 242 -10.32 -4.40 -2.97
N ALA A 243 -10.23 -5.06 -1.81
CA ALA A 243 -11.38 -5.64 -1.12
C ALA A 243 -12.36 -4.59 -0.57
N THR A 244 -11.87 -3.39 -0.24
CA THR A 244 -12.70 -2.31 0.33
C THR A 244 -12.39 -0.97 -0.34
N ALA A 245 -13.33 -0.02 -0.20
CA ALA A 245 -13.08 1.37 -0.60
C ALA A 245 -11.91 2.00 0.18
N GLY A 246 -11.64 1.54 1.41
CA GLY A 246 -10.49 1.94 2.22
C GLY A 246 -9.18 1.48 1.59
N VAL A 247 -9.07 0.21 1.21
CA VAL A 247 -7.91 -0.35 0.50
C VAL A 247 -7.66 0.41 -0.80
N ARG A 248 -8.71 0.62 -1.61
CA ARG A 248 -8.61 1.38 -2.86
C ARG A 248 -8.10 2.80 -2.63
N ARG A 249 -8.59 3.50 -1.60
CA ARG A 249 -8.13 4.84 -1.24
C ARG A 249 -6.67 4.84 -0.78
N PHE A 250 -6.25 3.79 -0.10
CA PHE A 250 -4.88 3.63 0.39
C PHE A 250 -3.88 3.37 -0.76
N ILE A 251 -4.28 2.64 -1.80
CA ILE A 251 -3.51 2.46 -3.04
C ILE A 251 -3.22 3.83 -3.69
N GLY A 252 -4.18 4.75 -3.65
CA GLY A 252 -4.06 6.09 -4.21
C GLY A 252 -4.31 6.15 -5.72
N LYS A 253 -4.81 7.31 -6.17
CA LYS A 253 -5.18 7.52 -7.59
C LYS A 253 -4.00 7.39 -8.54
N GLU A 254 -2.81 7.86 -8.15
CA GLU A 254 -1.63 7.86 -9.03
C GLU A 254 -1.18 6.45 -9.45
N LYS A 255 -1.33 5.47 -8.58
CA LYS A 255 -0.98 4.07 -8.87
C LYS A 255 -2.04 3.35 -9.67
N LEU A 256 -3.29 3.66 -9.42
CA LEU A 256 -4.38 3.21 -10.27
C LEU A 256 -4.16 3.71 -11.70
N TRP A 257 -3.69 4.96 -11.87
CA TRP A 257 -3.42 5.54 -13.19
C TRP A 257 -2.26 4.88 -13.96
N GLN A 258 -1.36 4.19 -13.29
CA GLN A 258 -0.33 3.38 -13.94
C GLN A 258 -0.84 2.02 -14.44
N ASN A 259 -2.06 1.63 -14.06
CA ASN A 259 -2.73 0.40 -14.44
C ASN A 259 -4.15 0.75 -14.93
N PRO A 260 -4.32 1.10 -16.22
CA PRO A 260 -5.59 1.58 -16.79
C PRO A 260 -6.74 0.58 -16.66
N ASP A 261 -6.44 -0.71 -16.61
CA ASP A 261 -7.36 -1.81 -16.36
C ASP A 261 -8.03 -1.76 -14.98
N LEU A 262 -7.40 -1.05 -14.01
CA LEU A 262 -7.93 -0.91 -12.65
C LEU A 262 -8.81 0.30 -12.44
N ILE A 263 -8.74 1.31 -13.34
CA ILE A 263 -9.49 2.56 -13.22
C ILE A 263 -10.92 2.32 -13.68
N ARG A 264 -11.88 2.70 -12.85
CA ARG A 264 -13.31 2.63 -13.17
C ARG A 264 -13.88 4.00 -13.50
N ALA A 265 -14.96 4.02 -14.27
CA ALA A 265 -15.65 5.23 -14.67
C ALA A 265 -16.02 6.13 -13.48
N GLU A 266 -16.43 5.55 -12.34
CA GLU A 266 -16.75 6.30 -11.12
C GLU A 266 -15.59 7.13 -10.55
N GLU A 267 -14.34 6.74 -10.82
CA GLU A 267 -13.14 7.42 -10.32
C GLU A 267 -12.72 8.60 -11.20
N LEU A 268 -13.17 8.60 -12.44
CA LEU A 268 -12.95 9.66 -13.42
C LEU A 268 -14.11 10.68 -13.47
N THR A 269 -15.21 10.36 -12.78
CA THR A 269 -16.43 11.17 -12.80
C THR A 269 -16.20 12.52 -12.11
N ALA A 270 -16.53 13.62 -12.79
CA ALA A 270 -16.50 14.94 -12.22
C ALA A 270 -17.52 15.11 -11.09
N ALA A 271 -17.16 15.85 -10.05
CA ALA A 271 -18.02 16.10 -8.88
C ALA A 271 -19.29 16.92 -9.24
N GLU A 272 -19.21 17.77 -10.26
CA GLU A 272 -20.31 18.58 -10.73
C GLU A 272 -20.71 18.15 -12.15
N CYS A 273 -21.92 17.65 -12.28
CA CYS A 273 -22.51 17.29 -13.55
C CYS A 273 -23.88 18.03 -13.71
N PRO A 274 -23.92 19.12 -14.50
CA PRO A 274 -25.13 19.89 -14.61
C PRO A 274 -26.21 19.11 -15.37
N THR A 275 -27.39 19.02 -14.75
CA THR A 275 -28.55 18.32 -15.29
C THR A 275 -29.74 19.28 -15.48
N ILE A 276 -30.71 18.84 -16.27
CA ILE A 276 -31.97 19.56 -16.44
C ILE A 276 -33.11 18.58 -16.70
N ARG A 277 -34.35 18.96 -16.33
CA ARG A 277 -35.54 18.17 -16.62
C ARG A 277 -36.14 18.51 -17.99
N PRO A 278 -36.82 17.55 -18.64
CA PRO A 278 -37.34 17.74 -19.98
C PRO A 278 -38.48 18.77 -20.11
N ASP A 279 -39.20 19.03 -19.02
CA ASP A 279 -40.30 20.01 -18.94
C ASP A 279 -39.81 21.47 -18.89
N ARG A 280 -38.53 21.71 -18.58
CA ARG A 280 -37.95 23.04 -18.46
C ARG A 280 -37.87 23.78 -19.78
N SER A 281 -37.85 25.12 -19.68
CA SER A 281 -37.81 26.00 -20.84
C SER A 281 -36.40 26.06 -21.48
N VAL A 282 -36.35 26.35 -22.80
CA VAL A 282 -35.11 26.61 -23.52
C VAL A 282 -34.28 27.71 -22.85
N ARG A 283 -34.93 28.75 -22.34
CA ARG A 283 -34.27 29.87 -21.66
C ARG A 283 -33.61 29.47 -20.36
N GLU A 284 -34.23 28.59 -19.61
CA GLU A 284 -33.68 28.07 -18.35
C GLU A 284 -32.46 27.15 -18.65
N ALA A 285 -32.56 26.28 -19.64
CA ALA A 285 -31.44 25.44 -20.06
C ALA A 285 -30.20 26.25 -20.47
N LEU A 286 -30.38 27.30 -21.27
CA LEU A 286 -29.30 28.19 -21.69
C LEU A 286 -28.69 29.00 -20.50
N ARG A 287 -29.49 29.35 -19.48
CA ARG A 287 -28.98 29.96 -18.25
C ARG A 287 -28.16 29.00 -17.44
N THR A 288 -28.61 27.75 -17.30
CA THR A 288 -27.86 26.70 -16.60
C THR A 288 -26.54 26.41 -17.31
N MET A 289 -26.54 26.27 -18.64
CA MET A 289 -25.31 26.12 -19.43
C MET A 289 -24.32 27.26 -19.18
N LYS A 290 -24.81 28.49 -19.15
CA LYS A 290 -23.97 29.66 -18.88
C LYS A 290 -23.40 29.67 -17.46
N ALA A 291 -24.20 29.28 -16.48
CA ALA A 291 -23.80 29.22 -15.07
C ALA A 291 -22.71 28.16 -14.78
N PHE A 292 -22.76 27.04 -15.50
CA PHE A 292 -21.79 25.94 -15.38
C PHE A 292 -20.71 25.96 -16.48
N GLU A 293 -20.65 27.03 -17.27
CA GLU A 293 -19.67 27.19 -18.38
C GLU A 293 -19.61 25.97 -19.32
N THR A 294 -20.77 25.35 -19.60
CA THR A 294 -20.88 24.15 -20.44
C THR A 294 -21.74 24.41 -21.68
N GLU A 295 -21.47 23.70 -22.77
CA GLU A 295 -22.26 23.76 -24.00
C GLU A 295 -23.34 22.67 -24.08
N SER A 296 -23.44 21.79 -23.09
CA SER A 296 -24.43 20.72 -23.06
C SER A 296 -24.91 20.42 -21.64
N LEU A 297 -26.13 19.93 -21.53
CA LEU A 297 -26.70 19.44 -20.26
C LEU A 297 -27.24 18.03 -20.46
N PHE A 298 -27.06 17.18 -19.46
CA PHE A 298 -27.80 15.91 -19.41
C PHE A 298 -29.22 16.13 -18.99
N VAL A 299 -30.13 15.44 -19.63
CA VAL A 299 -31.55 15.48 -19.32
C VAL A 299 -31.91 14.26 -18.51
N VAL A 300 -32.50 14.50 -17.32
CA VAL A 300 -32.86 13.42 -16.39
C VAL A 300 -34.36 13.47 -16.06
N SER A 301 -34.92 12.29 -15.72
CA SER A 301 -36.29 12.19 -15.20
C SER A 301 -36.41 12.70 -13.76
N ASP A 302 -37.64 12.65 -13.22
CA ASP A 302 -37.87 12.98 -11.80
C ASP A 302 -37.18 11.99 -10.84
N GLU A 303 -36.92 10.76 -11.28
CA GLU A 303 -36.17 9.72 -10.56
C GLU A 303 -34.66 9.75 -10.85
N GLU A 304 -34.15 10.85 -11.47
CA GLU A 304 -32.74 11.03 -11.85
C GLU A 304 -32.21 10.05 -12.91
N ARG A 305 -33.08 9.35 -13.66
CA ARG A 305 -32.68 8.48 -14.77
C ARG A 305 -32.29 9.32 -15.98
N LEU A 306 -31.23 8.90 -16.65
CA LEU A 306 -30.71 9.55 -17.85
C LEU A 306 -31.68 9.38 -19.01
N LEU A 307 -32.24 10.49 -19.54
CA LEU A 307 -33.14 10.51 -20.69
C LEU A 307 -32.44 10.91 -21.99
N GLY A 308 -31.31 11.62 -21.90
CA GLY A 308 -30.60 12.11 -23.06
C GLY A 308 -29.74 13.33 -22.75
N ARG A 309 -29.43 14.09 -23.79
CA ARG A 309 -28.60 15.30 -23.74
C ARG A 309 -29.21 16.40 -24.62
N VAL A 310 -29.01 17.65 -24.23
CA VAL A 310 -29.28 18.84 -25.05
C VAL A 310 -28.03 19.68 -25.20
N THR A 311 -27.83 20.28 -26.38
CA THR A 311 -26.70 21.18 -26.62
C THR A 311 -27.18 22.63 -26.81
N ALA A 312 -26.29 23.58 -26.52
CA ALA A 312 -26.58 25.00 -26.76
C ALA A 312 -26.95 25.28 -28.23
N LYS A 313 -26.34 24.55 -29.17
CA LYS A 313 -26.64 24.63 -30.63
C LYS A 313 -28.08 24.25 -30.92
N ASP A 314 -28.55 23.11 -30.40
CA ASP A 314 -29.93 22.62 -30.63
C ASP A 314 -30.96 23.57 -30.01
N LEU A 315 -30.64 24.18 -28.84
CA LEU A 315 -31.55 25.09 -28.14
C LEU A 315 -31.60 26.48 -28.77
N ARG A 316 -30.48 27.02 -29.25
CA ARG A 316 -30.46 28.35 -29.94
C ARG A 316 -31.35 28.38 -31.15
N ALA A 317 -31.44 27.28 -31.91
CA ALA A 317 -32.34 27.19 -33.07
C ALA A 317 -33.84 27.33 -32.71
N ARG A 318 -34.18 27.15 -31.41
CA ARG A 318 -35.56 27.19 -30.90
C ARG A 318 -35.80 28.28 -29.85
N PHE A 319 -34.88 29.20 -29.72
CA PHE A 319 -34.87 30.25 -28.66
C PHE A 319 -36.17 31.11 -28.61
N PHE A 320 -36.78 31.36 -29.74
CA PHE A 320 -38.01 32.14 -29.86
C PHE A 320 -39.29 31.34 -29.67
N MET A 321 -39.20 30.00 -29.52
CA MET A 321 -40.37 29.17 -29.29
C MET A 321 -40.58 28.95 -27.78
N PRO A 322 -41.78 29.24 -27.22
CA PRO A 322 -42.08 29.01 -25.81
C PRO A 322 -42.40 27.54 -25.58
N THR A 323 -41.40 26.69 -25.79
CA THR A 323 -41.57 25.24 -25.68
C THR A 323 -40.56 24.65 -24.68
N SER A 324 -40.94 23.52 -24.09
CA SER A 324 -40.02 22.76 -23.25
C SER A 324 -38.86 22.20 -24.10
N ILE A 325 -37.77 21.84 -23.43
CA ILE A 325 -36.60 21.24 -24.10
C ILE A 325 -36.85 19.80 -24.57
N ALA A 326 -37.95 19.17 -24.15
CA ALA A 326 -38.26 17.76 -24.46
C ALA A 326 -38.09 17.37 -25.92
N ARG A 327 -38.46 18.28 -26.88
CA ARG A 327 -38.31 18.05 -28.31
C ARG A 327 -36.88 18.24 -28.83
N SER A 328 -35.97 18.69 -28.00
CA SER A 328 -34.56 18.91 -28.36
C SER A 328 -33.62 17.90 -27.69
N VAL A 329 -34.16 16.98 -26.88
CA VAL A 329 -33.41 15.92 -26.26
C VAL A 329 -32.92 14.94 -27.33
N ARG A 330 -31.65 14.65 -27.31
CA ARG A 330 -31.01 13.64 -28.17
C ARG A 330 -30.43 12.52 -27.30
N PRO A 331 -30.32 11.31 -27.84
CA PRO A 331 -29.60 10.23 -27.15
C PRO A 331 -28.18 10.68 -26.77
N VAL A 332 -27.68 10.17 -25.65
CA VAL A 332 -26.27 10.35 -25.27
C VAL A 332 -25.41 9.41 -26.09
N GLU A 333 -24.36 9.90 -26.70
CA GLU A 333 -23.47 9.15 -27.59
C GLU A 333 -22.67 8.08 -26.82
N ALA A 334 -22.26 8.40 -25.59
CA ALA A 334 -21.47 7.52 -24.75
C ALA A 334 -22.06 7.43 -23.35
N VAL A 335 -22.50 6.23 -22.98
CA VAL A 335 -22.99 5.91 -21.62
C VAL A 335 -22.20 4.71 -21.11
N VAL A 336 -21.72 4.79 -19.89
CA VAL A 336 -21.00 3.70 -19.23
C VAL A 336 -21.55 3.49 -17.82
N GLU A 337 -21.49 2.26 -17.35
CA GLU A 337 -21.76 1.96 -15.94
C GLU A 337 -20.60 2.41 -15.06
N ARG A 338 -20.88 2.72 -13.79
CA ARG A 338 -19.88 3.13 -12.80
C ARG A 338 -18.69 2.17 -12.67
N SER A 339 -18.94 0.88 -12.91
CA SER A 339 -17.97 -0.22 -12.83
C SER A 339 -17.12 -0.40 -14.09
N THR A 340 -17.47 0.25 -15.20
CA THR A 340 -16.75 0.11 -16.49
C THR A 340 -15.30 0.56 -16.32
N THR A 341 -14.35 -0.29 -16.74
CA THR A 341 -12.91 0.03 -16.67
C THR A 341 -12.50 1.04 -17.75
N PHE A 342 -11.44 1.78 -17.49
CA PHE A 342 -10.89 2.75 -18.45
C PHE A 342 -10.44 2.04 -19.74
N GLU A 343 -9.83 0.86 -19.63
CA GLU A 343 -9.45 0.02 -20.77
C GLU A 343 -10.66 -0.31 -21.65
N ALA A 344 -11.76 -0.76 -21.06
CA ALA A 344 -13.01 -1.04 -21.79
C ALA A 344 -13.60 0.23 -22.45
N MET A 345 -13.42 1.40 -21.84
CA MET A 345 -13.82 2.67 -22.45
C MET A 345 -12.93 3.03 -23.66
N VAL A 346 -11.63 2.75 -23.58
CA VAL A 346 -10.67 2.94 -24.69
C VAL A 346 -10.97 1.96 -25.83
N GLU A 347 -11.23 0.69 -25.55
CA GLU A 347 -11.62 -0.32 -26.55
C GLU A 347 -12.91 0.04 -27.30
N ARG A 348 -13.86 0.70 -26.60
CA ARG A 348 -15.09 1.24 -27.22
C ARG A 348 -14.85 2.55 -27.99
N GLU A 349 -13.61 3.01 -28.07
CA GLU A 349 -13.20 4.23 -28.76
C GLU A 349 -13.92 5.51 -28.28
N LEU A 350 -14.32 5.56 -27.01
CA LEU A 350 -15.09 6.69 -26.47
C LEU A 350 -14.31 8.02 -26.46
N TYR A 351 -13.00 7.98 -26.67
CA TYR A 351 -12.13 9.15 -26.83
C TYR A 351 -12.31 9.89 -28.15
N ARG A 352 -13.03 9.29 -29.13
CA ARG A 352 -13.26 9.93 -30.45
C ARG A 352 -14.36 10.97 -30.43
N SER A 353 -15.19 10.98 -29.40
CA SER A 353 -16.26 11.96 -29.25
C SER A 353 -15.82 13.08 -28.28
N ASP A 354 -15.97 14.34 -28.69
CA ASP A 354 -15.76 15.49 -27.82
C ASP A 354 -16.88 15.65 -26.78
N ALA A 355 -17.89 14.80 -26.86
CA ALA A 355 -19.01 14.81 -25.94
C ALA A 355 -18.64 14.19 -24.58
N PRO A 356 -19.15 14.73 -23.45
CA PRO A 356 -18.94 14.11 -22.17
C PRO A 356 -19.59 12.73 -22.11
N ILE A 357 -18.90 11.76 -21.52
CA ILE A 357 -19.38 10.40 -21.29
C ILE A 357 -20.25 10.39 -20.05
N ALA A 358 -21.50 9.94 -20.16
CA ALA A 358 -22.39 9.81 -19.00
C ALA A 358 -22.03 8.56 -18.19
N VAL A 359 -21.96 8.69 -16.87
CA VAL A 359 -21.73 7.58 -15.94
C VAL A 359 -23.02 7.31 -15.19
N VAL A 360 -23.51 6.08 -15.24
CA VAL A 360 -24.79 5.67 -14.64
C VAL A 360 -24.61 4.51 -13.65
N ASP A 361 -25.59 4.32 -12.77
CA ASP A 361 -25.71 3.12 -11.95
C ASP A 361 -26.49 2.00 -12.65
N ALA A 362 -26.72 0.88 -11.96
CA ALA A 362 -27.48 -0.26 -12.45
C ALA A 362 -28.97 0.05 -12.76
N ASP A 363 -29.52 1.11 -12.19
CA ASP A 363 -30.90 1.59 -12.39
C ASP A 363 -30.99 2.70 -13.45
N GLU A 364 -29.90 2.92 -14.23
CA GLU A 364 -29.74 3.99 -15.23
C GLU A 364 -29.81 5.41 -14.65
N LYS A 365 -29.60 5.60 -13.34
CA LYS A 365 -29.52 6.93 -12.74
C LYS A 365 -28.15 7.55 -13.07
N LEU A 366 -28.18 8.82 -13.43
CA LEU A 366 -26.98 9.58 -13.74
C LEU A 366 -26.18 9.86 -12.45
N LEU A 367 -24.97 9.33 -12.38
CA LEU A 367 -24.04 9.58 -11.26
C LEU A 367 -23.12 10.78 -11.53
N GLY A 368 -22.88 11.10 -12.80
CA GLY A 368 -22.02 12.19 -13.23
C GLY A 368 -21.52 12.00 -14.65
N SER A 369 -20.46 12.70 -15.02
CA SER A 369 -19.87 12.60 -16.36
C SER A 369 -18.35 12.64 -16.33
N ILE A 370 -17.76 12.07 -17.38
CA ILE A 370 -16.33 12.15 -17.66
C ILE A 370 -16.18 13.10 -18.85
N ASP A 371 -15.47 14.22 -18.64
CA ASP A 371 -15.18 15.14 -19.75
C ASP A 371 -14.05 14.63 -20.63
N HIS A 372 -14.00 15.12 -21.87
CA HIS A 372 -13.01 14.71 -22.87
C HIS A 372 -11.56 15.02 -22.43
N ALA A 373 -11.34 16.15 -21.73
CA ALA A 373 -10.03 16.53 -21.27
C ALA A 373 -9.50 15.58 -20.20
N THR A 374 -10.33 15.19 -19.24
CA THR A 374 -10.01 14.17 -18.23
C THR A 374 -9.69 12.81 -18.91
N PHE A 375 -10.49 12.43 -19.90
CA PHE A 375 -10.26 11.17 -20.64
C PHE A 375 -8.93 11.18 -21.40
N LEU A 376 -8.61 12.25 -22.14
CA LEU A 376 -7.35 12.39 -22.86
C LEU A 376 -6.14 12.49 -21.94
N ALA A 377 -6.28 13.20 -20.80
CA ALA A 377 -5.23 13.27 -19.80
C ALA A 377 -4.88 11.88 -19.25
N MET A 378 -5.87 11.02 -19.11
CA MET A 378 -5.66 9.62 -18.73
C MET A 378 -4.96 8.82 -19.82
N MET A 379 -5.41 8.93 -21.08
CA MET A 379 -4.75 8.26 -22.21
C MET A 379 -3.28 8.65 -22.33
N SER A 380 -2.94 9.92 -22.20
CA SER A 380 -1.55 10.39 -22.29
C SER A 380 -0.65 9.82 -21.18
N ARG A 381 -1.19 9.59 -19.99
CA ARG A 381 -0.47 9.00 -18.86
C ARG A 381 -0.31 7.48 -18.96
N SER A 382 -1.27 6.79 -19.54
CA SER A 382 -1.23 5.33 -19.76
C SER A 382 -0.33 4.88 -20.92
N VAL A 383 -0.05 5.77 -21.89
CA VAL A 383 0.75 5.48 -23.09
C VAL A 383 2.24 5.84 -22.92
N LEU A 384 2.63 6.60 -21.89
CA LEU A 384 4.03 6.94 -21.68
C LEU A 384 4.80 5.73 -21.09
N PRO A 385 5.86 5.25 -21.78
CA PRO A 385 6.67 4.15 -21.27
C PRO A 385 7.36 4.55 -19.97
N LYS A 386 7.41 3.62 -19.01
CA LYS A 386 8.14 3.74 -17.75
C LYS A 386 9.60 4.11 -18.06
N GLY A 387 9.99 5.38 -17.99
CA GLY A 387 11.37 5.81 -18.21
C GLY A 387 11.60 7.22 -18.78
N ALA A 388 10.55 7.96 -19.14
CA ALA A 388 10.73 9.24 -19.87
C ALA A 388 10.66 10.51 -18.98
N VAL A 389 10.71 10.42 -17.67
CA VAL A 389 10.67 11.59 -16.76
C VAL A 389 11.96 11.67 -15.92
N GLN A 390 13.11 11.49 -16.55
CA GLN A 390 14.40 11.89 -15.99
C GLN A 390 15.29 12.43 -17.11
N ASN A 391 14.97 13.57 -17.65
CA ASN A 391 15.92 14.48 -18.34
C ASN A 391 15.14 15.69 -18.84
N GLY A 392 14.87 16.60 -17.94
CA GLY A 392 14.41 17.95 -18.22
C GLY A 392 15.34 18.90 -17.49
N GLU A 393 16.63 18.87 -17.83
CA GLU A 393 17.52 19.96 -17.52
C GLU A 393 17.21 21.14 -18.42
N ALA A 394 17.19 22.27 -17.78
CA ALA A 394 17.00 23.61 -18.31
C ALA A 394 17.91 23.91 -19.50
N ALA A 395 17.37 24.57 -20.52
CA ALA A 395 18.03 25.54 -21.36
C ALA A 395 17.22 26.83 -21.34
#